data_64b5cb0a41f8c6a297cd410199c2d970
#
_entry.id   64b5cb0a41f8c6a297cd410199c2d970
#
_cell.length_a   1.000
_cell.length_b   1.000
_cell.length_c   1.000
_cell.angle_alpha   90.00
_cell.angle_beta   90.00
_cell.angle_gamma   90.00
#
_symmetry.space_group_name_H-M   'P 1'
#
loop_
_entity.id
_entity.type
_entity.pdbx_description
1 polymer ?
#
loop_
_entity_poly.entity_id
_entity_poly.type
_entity_poly.pdbx_seq_one_letter_code
_entity_poly.pdbx_strand_id
1 'polypeptide(L)'
;MKKRILALALVASMCVSLAACGNSGSKETEGTAANSSSAAAETTVSGETEAEGDPVKGGTLTISLSASPSKLDPIHYSGVYESQIIKNVCDTLIDYNKDLSEYVPSLATDWTVSDDGMTYVFNIRQGVKFQKGQYQDGREMTAEDVAYSLNRSGELSDSNRLSMLDKAEATGDYEVTCTLKSANSSFLTALTDAGNAIVPKEEVEGWGDDFGSHLVGTGPFSLESFQLDQQAVLKKNADYWLAEPNLDEVIFKVITDSTQAANALQTGELDVATDLKGESVQKVKDNADLTLLETPGLHVAYIYFNMEKGATADIKVRKALIEAVNVEEMVSSLYKYGEAQNASLPLPPGSWGYDASLESKVPGYDPEDAKKLLAEAGYGDGLTLDLYISDTEVRQNMAVLLQAYWAQVGVTLNIHASEWGTFSEVAMSNNADVYGMSWTWYPDPYFFLNKLFSTDEWGGIGNGQHYSNAKVDELLQKALEATEQSDRADYYKQALALIVDDLPGLFYANENVIYGVDGRVHDFIQRADNTVKFVTPENNVWVTD
;
A
#
# COMPACT_ATOMS: atom_id res chain seq x y z
N MET A 1 53.29 9.94 39.81
CA MET A 1 53.61 11.19 40.54
C MET A 1 52.48 12.18 40.37
N LYS A 2 51.87 12.48 41.48
CA LYS A 2 51.42 13.80 41.95
C LYS A 2 50.43 14.52 41.02
N LYS A 3 49.17 14.53 41.40
CA LYS A 3 48.47 15.49 42.36
C LYS A 3 47.89 16.64 41.56
N ARG A 4 46.72 17.08 41.68
CA ARG A 4 45.66 17.36 42.64
C ARG A 4 44.79 18.48 42.05
N ILE A 5 43.54 18.47 41.98
CA ILE A 5 42.50 18.86 42.99
C ILE A 5 42.04 20.33 42.82
N LEU A 6 40.73 20.47 42.92
CA LEU A 6 39.87 21.53 43.44
C LEU A 6 39.29 22.50 42.38
N ALA A 7 38.11 22.97 42.46
CA ALA A 7 36.87 22.78 43.21
C ALA A 7 35.92 23.92 42.84
N LEU A 8 34.65 23.64 42.85
CA LEU A 8 33.54 24.39 43.48
C LEU A 8 33.40 25.90 43.20
N ALA A 9 32.29 26.41 42.83
CA ALA A 9 31.05 26.71 43.50
C ALA A 9 30.20 27.65 42.67
N LEU A 10 28.94 27.38 42.55
CA LEU A 10 27.78 28.08 43.15
C LEU A 10 27.67 29.58 42.77
N VAL A 11 26.51 29.98 42.22
CA VAL A 11 25.49 30.73 42.94
C VAL A 11 24.25 30.93 42.06
N ALA A 12 23.12 30.67 42.66
CA ALA A 12 21.77 30.97 42.19
C ALA A 12 21.42 32.45 42.45
N SER A 13 20.47 32.98 41.65
CA SER A 13 19.58 34.10 42.10
C SER A 13 18.51 34.26 41.01
N MET A 14 17.24 33.94 41.22
CA MET A 14 16.16 34.68 41.90
C MET A 14 15.96 36.10 41.38
N CYS A 15 14.80 36.40 40.86
CA CYS A 15 13.62 37.07 41.43
C CYS A 15 12.72 37.55 40.33
N VAL A 16 11.45 37.18 40.26
CA VAL A 16 10.27 37.72 40.95
C VAL A 16 9.90 39.15 40.51
N SER A 17 8.71 39.31 39.99
CA SER A 17 7.57 40.06 40.54
C SER A 17 6.67 40.56 39.44
N LEU A 18 5.44 40.73 39.49
CA LEU A 18 4.28 40.85 40.39
C LEU A 18 3.13 41.35 39.51
N ALA A 19 2.02 40.74 39.51
CA ALA A 19 0.78 41.07 40.26
C ALA A 19 -0.01 42.22 39.57
N ALA A 20 -1.31 42.26 39.47
CA ALA A 20 -2.31 42.05 40.50
C ALA A 20 -3.72 42.01 39.91
N CYS A 21 -4.59 41.32 40.62
CA CYS A 21 -5.93 41.64 41.16
C CYS A 21 -7.12 41.64 40.16
N GLY A 22 -8.24 41.06 40.49
CA GLY A 22 -8.80 40.62 41.73
C GLY A 22 -10.19 40.04 41.56
N ASN A 23 -10.54 39.20 42.51
CA ASN A 23 -11.79 39.03 43.26
C ASN A 23 -13.02 38.44 42.52
N SER A 24 -13.71 37.49 42.95
CA SER A 24 -14.10 36.80 44.18
C SER A 24 -15.25 35.85 43.84
N GLY A 25 -15.34 34.74 44.58
CA GLY A 25 -16.60 34.00 44.70
C GLY A 25 -16.46 32.48 44.76
N SER A 26 -16.34 32.00 45.98
CA SER A 26 -16.39 30.63 46.52
C SER A 26 -17.46 29.70 45.93
N LYS A 27 -17.20 28.38 45.76
CA LYS A 27 -17.33 27.28 46.72
C LYS A 27 -17.34 25.88 46.06
N GLU A 28 -16.54 25.02 46.67
CA GLU A 28 -16.71 23.58 46.93
C GLU A 28 -16.74 22.56 45.76
N THR A 29 -15.65 21.81 45.70
CA THR A 29 -15.37 20.36 45.88
C THR A 29 -16.20 19.37 45.10
N GLU A 30 -15.54 18.62 44.22
CA GLU A 30 -15.25 17.19 44.36
C GLU A 30 -14.67 16.58 43.04
N GLY A 31 -13.70 15.68 43.21
CA GLY A 31 -13.51 14.52 42.34
C GLY A 31 -12.60 14.69 41.12
N THR A 32 -11.34 14.57 41.36
CA THR A 32 -10.31 14.33 40.36
C THR A 32 -10.53 12.99 39.67
N ALA A 33 -10.90 13.01 38.40
CA ALA A 33 -10.60 11.91 37.48
C ALA A 33 -9.68 12.48 36.41
N ALA A 34 -8.44 12.05 36.42
CA ALA A 34 -7.49 12.33 35.37
C ALA A 34 -7.95 11.61 34.10
N ASN A 35 -8.52 12.36 33.18
CA ASN A 35 -8.80 11.89 31.84
C ASN A 35 -7.50 12.06 31.04
N SER A 36 -6.72 11.00 30.93
CA SER A 36 -5.70 10.90 29.90
C SER A 36 -6.43 10.73 28.56
N SER A 37 -6.67 11.83 27.85
CA SER A 37 -7.02 11.77 26.46
C SER A 37 -5.77 11.25 25.71
N SER A 38 -5.77 9.97 25.37
CA SER A 38 -4.95 9.49 24.28
C SER A 38 -5.48 10.20 23.04
N ALA A 39 -4.75 11.17 22.53
CA ALA A 39 -4.92 11.64 21.17
C ALA A 39 -4.69 10.40 20.29
N ALA A 40 -5.74 9.93 19.63
CA ALA A 40 -5.59 9.04 18.50
C ALA A 40 -4.68 9.81 17.53
N ALA A 41 -3.51 9.28 17.23
CA ALA A 41 -2.67 9.78 16.17
C ALA A 41 -3.49 9.63 14.91
N GLU A 42 -3.83 10.72 14.24
CA GLU A 42 -4.32 10.69 12.88
C GLU A 42 -3.20 10.05 12.06
N THR A 43 -3.42 8.82 11.64
CA THR A 43 -2.49 8.09 10.79
C THR A 43 -2.65 8.67 9.39
N THR A 44 -1.81 9.63 9.04
CA THR A 44 -1.72 10.11 7.64
C THR A 44 -1.22 8.96 6.79
N VAL A 45 -1.98 8.60 5.76
CA VAL A 45 -1.64 7.53 4.79
C VAL A 45 -0.76 8.03 3.64
N SER A 46 -0.28 9.25 3.72
CA SER A 46 0.68 9.86 2.80
C SER A 46 1.70 10.71 3.55
N GLY A 47 2.96 10.66 3.09
CA GLY A 47 4.02 11.60 3.48
C GLY A 47 4.19 12.65 2.39
N GLU A 48 4.49 13.89 2.76
CA GLU A 48 4.69 14.98 1.80
C GLU A 48 5.83 15.90 2.22
N THR A 49 6.50 16.52 1.22
CA THR A 49 7.42 17.61 1.46
C THR A 49 6.66 18.94 1.43
N GLU A 50 7.01 19.86 2.34
CA GLU A 50 6.36 21.17 2.37
C GLU A 50 6.68 21.97 1.10
N ALA A 51 5.68 22.70 0.60
CA ALA A 51 5.85 23.66 -0.49
C ALA A 51 6.33 24.99 0.12
N GLU A 52 7.63 25.13 0.40
CA GLU A 52 8.21 26.39 0.87
C GLU A 52 8.61 27.28 -0.31
N GLY A 53 7.89 28.40 -0.50
CA GLY A 53 8.16 29.40 -1.54
C GLY A 53 7.27 29.30 -2.77
N ASP A 54 7.56 30.14 -3.75
CA ASP A 54 6.86 30.11 -5.06
C ASP A 54 7.46 28.99 -5.93
N PRO A 55 6.62 28.18 -6.63
CA PRO A 55 7.12 27.12 -7.50
C PRO A 55 8.10 27.61 -8.56
N VAL A 56 9.24 26.94 -8.68
CA VAL A 56 10.24 27.19 -9.71
C VAL A 56 9.93 26.33 -10.92
N LYS A 57 9.96 26.95 -12.11
CA LYS A 57 9.77 26.23 -13.37
C LYS A 57 11.13 25.81 -13.94
N GLY A 58 11.19 24.58 -14.43
CA GLY A 58 12.39 23.98 -15.00
C GLY A 58 13.05 22.97 -14.07
N GLY A 59 14.20 22.49 -14.46
CA GLY A 59 14.98 21.52 -13.69
C GLY A 59 14.67 20.07 -14.00
N THR A 60 15.55 19.21 -13.50
CA THR A 60 15.47 17.75 -13.64
C THR A 60 15.32 17.14 -12.25
N LEU A 61 14.41 16.21 -12.08
CA LEU A 61 14.29 15.38 -10.88
C LEU A 61 14.74 13.95 -11.20
N THR A 62 15.68 13.43 -10.41
CA THR A 62 16.16 12.05 -10.52
C THR A 62 15.67 11.22 -9.33
N ILE A 63 14.89 10.16 -9.62
CA ILE A 63 14.31 9.26 -8.63
C ILE A 63 14.80 7.83 -8.84
N SER A 64 15.09 7.09 -7.77
CA SER A 64 15.48 5.69 -7.89
C SER A 64 14.28 4.76 -8.09
N LEU A 65 14.54 3.63 -8.75
CA LEU A 65 13.68 2.43 -8.74
C LEU A 65 14.48 1.29 -8.12
N SER A 66 13.93 0.62 -7.11
CA SER A 66 14.61 -0.47 -6.40
C SER A 66 14.57 -1.82 -7.14
N ALA A 67 13.84 -1.90 -8.27
CA ALA A 67 13.97 -2.97 -9.24
C ALA A 67 13.78 -2.45 -10.67
N SER A 68 14.26 -3.23 -11.64
CA SER A 68 14.14 -2.86 -13.05
C SER A 68 12.72 -3.06 -13.56
N PRO A 69 12.08 -2.04 -14.15
CA PRO A 69 10.83 -2.21 -14.89
C PRO A 69 11.08 -3.05 -16.14
N SER A 70 10.16 -3.98 -16.42
CA SER A 70 10.34 -4.94 -17.53
C SER A 70 9.65 -4.50 -18.83
N LYS A 71 8.42 -4.01 -18.73
CA LYS A 71 7.57 -3.60 -19.86
C LYS A 71 6.71 -2.42 -19.46
N LEU A 72 6.65 -1.39 -20.31
CA LEU A 72 5.81 -0.21 -20.05
C LEU A 72 4.48 -0.22 -20.82
N ASP A 73 4.18 -1.26 -21.59
CA ASP A 73 2.83 -1.43 -22.15
C ASP A 73 1.84 -1.72 -20.99
N PRO A 74 0.79 -0.93 -20.80
CA PRO A 74 -0.15 -1.08 -19.69
C PRO A 74 -0.69 -2.49 -19.51
N ILE A 75 -1.00 -3.23 -20.58
CA ILE A 75 -1.56 -4.59 -20.45
C ILE A 75 -0.51 -5.65 -20.07
N HIS A 76 0.78 -5.34 -20.18
CA HIS A 76 1.89 -6.26 -19.95
C HIS A 76 2.75 -5.95 -18.73
N TYR A 77 2.48 -4.85 -18.02
CA TYR A 77 3.27 -4.51 -16.84
C TYR A 77 2.98 -5.46 -15.67
N SER A 78 3.96 -5.68 -14.80
CA SER A 78 3.89 -6.68 -13.74
C SER A 78 3.91 -6.11 -12.32
N GLY A 79 4.40 -4.89 -12.11
CA GLY A 79 4.61 -4.39 -10.76
C GLY A 79 4.64 -2.86 -10.63
N VAL A 80 4.95 -2.42 -9.40
CA VAL A 80 4.91 -1.01 -9.00
C VAL A 80 5.90 -0.13 -9.78
N TYR A 81 7.05 -0.67 -10.19
CA TYR A 81 8.10 0.12 -10.85
C TYR A 81 7.71 0.54 -12.27
N GLU A 82 7.07 -0.33 -13.02
CA GLU A 82 6.45 0.03 -14.31
C GLU A 82 5.30 1.01 -14.11
N SER A 83 4.45 0.76 -13.10
CA SER A 83 3.31 1.62 -12.76
C SER A 83 3.73 3.06 -12.47
N GLN A 84 4.84 3.28 -11.76
CA GLN A 84 5.38 4.61 -11.48
C GLN A 84 5.72 5.40 -12.76
N ILE A 85 6.24 4.73 -13.79
CA ILE A 85 6.53 5.36 -15.09
C ILE A 85 5.24 5.55 -15.88
N ILE A 86 4.42 4.49 -16.03
CA ILE A 86 3.19 4.51 -16.81
C ILE A 86 2.25 5.62 -16.34
N LYS A 87 2.04 5.78 -15.04
CA LYS A 87 1.13 6.79 -14.45
C LYS A 87 1.62 8.25 -14.60
N ASN A 88 2.85 8.47 -15.05
CA ASN A 88 3.35 9.79 -15.39
C ASN A 88 3.35 10.06 -16.91
N VAL A 89 3.24 9.01 -17.75
CA VAL A 89 3.10 9.11 -19.20
C VAL A 89 1.65 9.02 -19.66
N CYS A 90 0.83 8.25 -18.95
CA CYS A 90 -0.57 7.99 -19.28
C CYS A 90 -1.47 8.33 -18.08
N ASP A 91 -2.71 8.73 -18.35
CA ASP A 91 -3.75 8.86 -17.33
C ASP A 91 -4.75 7.70 -17.42
N THR A 92 -5.45 7.47 -16.31
CA THR A 92 -6.58 6.57 -16.16
C THR A 92 -7.90 7.34 -16.16
N LEU A 93 -9.06 6.66 -16.24
CA LEU A 93 -10.37 7.32 -16.20
C LEU A 93 -10.61 8.05 -14.89
N ILE A 94 -10.25 7.41 -13.79
CA ILE A 94 -10.36 7.91 -12.41
C ILE A 94 -9.07 7.60 -11.68
N ASP A 95 -8.80 8.30 -10.59
CA ASP A 95 -7.69 7.99 -9.68
C ASP A 95 -8.17 8.00 -8.23
N TYR A 96 -7.29 7.76 -7.28
CA TYR A 96 -7.50 8.06 -5.87
C TYR A 96 -6.94 9.44 -5.51
N ASN A 97 -7.54 10.07 -4.48
CA ASN A 97 -6.92 11.21 -3.78
C ASN A 97 -5.61 10.77 -3.11
N LYS A 98 -4.83 11.72 -2.57
CA LYS A 98 -3.52 11.42 -1.95
C LYS A 98 -3.62 10.41 -0.80
N ASP A 99 -4.70 10.43 -0.05
CA ASP A 99 -4.93 9.59 1.13
C ASP A 99 -5.56 8.23 0.78
N LEU A 100 -5.80 7.93 -0.49
CA LEU A 100 -6.39 6.69 -0.99
C LEU A 100 -7.81 6.40 -0.47
N SER A 101 -8.49 7.40 0.08
CA SER A 101 -9.78 7.25 0.74
C SER A 101 -10.97 7.39 -0.21
N GLU A 102 -10.80 8.09 -1.33
CA GLU A 102 -11.87 8.42 -2.27
C GLU A 102 -11.39 8.36 -3.73
N TYR A 103 -12.28 7.94 -4.63
CA TYR A 103 -12.06 8.07 -6.07
C TYR A 103 -12.22 9.53 -6.50
N VAL A 104 -11.31 10.00 -7.33
CA VAL A 104 -11.34 11.36 -7.89
C VAL A 104 -11.40 11.32 -9.42
N PRO A 105 -12.09 12.31 -10.06
CA PRO A 105 -12.07 12.47 -11.50
C PRO A 105 -10.66 12.62 -12.08
N SER A 106 -10.41 11.95 -13.22
CA SER A 106 -9.21 12.12 -14.04
C SER A 106 -9.63 12.37 -15.49
N LEU A 107 -9.45 11.42 -16.41
CA LEU A 107 -9.97 11.56 -17.79
C LEU A 107 -11.51 11.50 -17.85
N ALA A 108 -12.17 10.84 -16.91
CA ALA A 108 -13.60 11.01 -16.68
C ALA A 108 -13.82 12.21 -15.76
N THR A 109 -14.82 13.06 -16.09
CA THR A 109 -15.23 14.19 -15.25
C THR A 109 -16.20 13.77 -14.15
N ASP A 110 -17.01 12.76 -14.42
CA ASP A 110 -17.97 12.13 -13.52
C ASP A 110 -18.42 10.78 -14.09
N TRP A 111 -19.15 10.01 -13.29
CA TRP A 111 -19.73 8.73 -13.71
C TRP A 111 -21.01 8.42 -12.95
N THR A 112 -21.83 7.55 -13.54
CA THR A 112 -23.03 6.99 -12.91
C THR A 112 -23.00 5.47 -12.96
N VAL A 113 -23.65 4.85 -11.99
CA VAL A 113 -23.77 3.39 -11.88
C VAL A 113 -25.25 3.03 -11.91
N SER A 114 -25.62 1.99 -12.66
CA SER A 114 -27.00 1.49 -12.66
C SER A 114 -27.35 0.82 -11.32
N ASP A 115 -28.64 0.78 -10.99
CA ASP A 115 -29.16 0.21 -9.72
C ASP A 115 -28.73 -1.26 -9.51
N ASP A 116 -28.49 -2.01 -10.59
CA ASP A 116 -28.04 -3.40 -10.54
C ASP A 116 -26.50 -3.55 -10.46
N GLY A 117 -25.75 -2.43 -10.44
CA GLY A 117 -24.29 -2.41 -10.34
C GLY A 117 -23.57 -2.98 -11.57
N MET A 118 -24.25 -3.19 -12.71
CA MET A 118 -23.67 -3.82 -13.89
C MET A 118 -23.29 -2.86 -15.01
N THR A 119 -23.80 -1.64 -14.99
CA THR A 119 -23.54 -0.64 -16.03
C THR A 119 -22.99 0.63 -15.44
N TYR A 120 -21.85 1.06 -15.95
CA TYR A 120 -21.18 2.30 -15.58
C TYR A 120 -21.11 3.22 -16.80
N VAL A 121 -21.57 4.46 -16.66
CA VAL A 121 -21.49 5.48 -17.71
C VAL A 121 -20.55 6.57 -17.26
N PHE A 122 -19.50 6.82 -18.04
CA PHE A 122 -18.47 7.83 -17.78
C PHE A 122 -18.58 8.98 -18.75
N ASN A 123 -18.62 10.21 -18.25
CA ASN A 123 -18.46 11.41 -19.04
C ASN A 123 -16.97 11.73 -19.20
N ILE A 124 -16.48 11.80 -20.43
CA ILE A 124 -15.07 11.96 -20.76
C ILE A 124 -14.71 13.43 -20.91
N ARG A 125 -13.58 13.84 -20.37
CA ARG A 125 -13.05 15.20 -20.42
C ARG A 125 -12.73 15.58 -21.87
N GLN A 126 -13.27 16.72 -22.32
CA GLN A 126 -13.01 17.28 -23.65
C GLN A 126 -11.70 18.06 -23.68
N GLY A 127 -11.07 18.14 -24.86
CA GLY A 127 -9.86 18.90 -25.08
C GLY A 127 -8.56 18.22 -24.59
N VAL A 128 -8.65 17.01 -24.05
CA VAL A 128 -7.48 16.21 -23.69
C VAL A 128 -6.78 15.70 -24.94
N LYS A 129 -5.46 15.94 -25.07
CA LYS A 129 -4.67 15.51 -26.21
C LYS A 129 -3.71 14.41 -25.80
N PHE A 130 -3.50 13.47 -26.69
CA PHE A 130 -2.35 12.59 -26.60
C PHE A 130 -1.05 13.36 -26.85
N GLN A 131 0.04 12.90 -26.24
CA GLN A 131 1.38 13.31 -26.61
C GLN A 131 1.65 12.91 -28.07
N LYS A 132 2.54 13.63 -28.75
CA LYS A 132 2.91 13.28 -30.11
C LYS A 132 3.66 11.94 -30.13
N GLY A 133 3.25 11.06 -31.04
CA GLY A 133 3.86 9.77 -31.28
C GLY A 133 4.42 9.64 -32.70
N GLN A 134 4.68 8.42 -33.09
CA GLN A 134 5.15 8.08 -34.46
C GLN A 134 4.00 7.96 -35.46
N TYR A 135 2.83 7.49 -34.99
CA TYR A 135 1.69 7.13 -35.82
C TYR A 135 0.50 8.07 -35.69
N GLN A 136 0.57 9.04 -34.76
CA GLN A 136 -0.39 10.14 -34.61
C GLN A 136 0.33 11.42 -34.14
N ASP A 137 -0.23 12.61 -34.42
CA ASP A 137 0.41 13.91 -34.22
C ASP A 137 -0.24 14.72 -33.08
N GLY A 138 -0.47 14.09 -31.91
CA GLY A 138 -1.02 14.74 -30.75
C GLY A 138 -2.51 15.12 -30.89
N ARG A 139 -3.30 14.21 -31.47
CA ARG A 139 -4.75 14.42 -31.62
C ARG A 139 -5.48 14.40 -30.29
N GLU A 140 -6.68 14.96 -30.26
CA GLU A 140 -7.58 14.88 -29.11
C GLU A 140 -8.01 13.41 -28.86
N MET A 141 -8.07 13.04 -27.57
CA MET A 141 -8.63 11.79 -27.11
C MET A 141 -10.16 11.83 -27.19
N THR A 142 -10.77 10.72 -27.55
CA THR A 142 -12.23 10.55 -27.66
C THR A 142 -12.70 9.34 -26.83
N ALA A 143 -14.02 9.18 -26.72
CA ALA A 143 -14.61 8.01 -26.08
C ALA A 143 -14.23 6.68 -26.76
N GLU A 144 -13.91 6.69 -28.07
CA GLU A 144 -13.45 5.49 -28.78
C GLU A 144 -12.06 5.01 -28.29
N ASP A 145 -11.16 5.94 -27.92
CA ASP A 145 -9.85 5.59 -27.37
C ASP A 145 -9.98 4.95 -26.00
N VAL A 146 -10.89 5.47 -25.19
CA VAL A 146 -11.22 4.91 -23.87
C VAL A 146 -11.79 3.51 -24.02
N ALA A 147 -12.81 3.34 -24.88
CA ALA A 147 -13.41 2.02 -25.13
C ALA A 147 -12.37 1.01 -25.68
N TYR A 148 -11.51 1.44 -26.60
CA TYR A 148 -10.41 0.62 -27.12
C TYR A 148 -9.46 0.16 -26.01
N SER A 149 -8.98 1.09 -25.17
CA SER A 149 -8.00 0.79 -24.13
C SER A 149 -8.55 -0.16 -23.07
N LEU A 150 -9.80 0.07 -22.62
CA LEU A 150 -10.44 -0.79 -21.61
C LEU A 150 -10.75 -2.19 -22.15
N ASN A 151 -11.27 -2.31 -23.40
CA ASN A 151 -11.50 -3.63 -24.00
C ASN A 151 -10.17 -4.37 -24.21
N ARG A 152 -9.13 -3.68 -24.68
CA ARG A 152 -7.78 -4.25 -24.82
C ARG A 152 -7.27 -4.80 -23.49
N SER A 153 -7.44 -4.04 -22.38
CA SER A 153 -7.07 -4.53 -21.06
C SER A 153 -7.93 -5.72 -20.60
N GLY A 154 -9.25 -5.67 -20.82
CA GLY A 154 -10.15 -6.77 -20.44
C GLY A 154 -9.88 -8.08 -21.19
N GLU A 155 -9.37 -8.01 -22.43
CA GLU A 155 -9.14 -9.16 -23.29
C GLU A 155 -7.70 -9.68 -23.22
N LEU A 156 -6.69 -8.79 -23.09
CA LEU A 156 -5.29 -9.11 -23.35
C LEU A 156 -4.36 -8.91 -22.15
N SER A 157 -4.84 -8.35 -21.03
CA SER A 157 -3.98 -8.10 -19.87
C SER A 157 -3.42 -9.40 -19.27
N ASP A 158 -2.10 -9.48 -19.12
CA ASP A 158 -1.40 -10.62 -18.51
C ASP A 158 -1.88 -10.91 -17.08
N SER A 159 -2.36 -9.88 -16.38
CA SER A 159 -2.81 -9.97 -14.98
C SER A 159 -4.34 -9.95 -14.82
N ASN A 160 -5.10 -10.05 -15.90
CA ASN A 160 -6.57 -10.08 -15.91
C ASN A 160 -7.22 -8.93 -15.10
N ARG A 161 -6.65 -7.73 -15.15
CA ARG A 161 -7.01 -6.59 -14.29
C ARG A 161 -8.45 -6.10 -14.47
N LEU A 162 -9.03 -6.27 -15.66
CA LEU A 162 -10.44 -5.97 -15.97
C LEU A 162 -11.24 -7.22 -16.32
N SER A 163 -10.96 -8.36 -15.71
CA SER A 163 -11.66 -9.62 -15.99
C SER A 163 -13.18 -9.56 -15.77
N MET A 164 -13.66 -8.64 -14.92
CA MET A 164 -15.10 -8.38 -14.69
C MET A 164 -15.76 -7.61 -15.83
N LEU A 165 -15.02 -6.90 -16.68
CA LEU A 165 -15.57 -6.16 -17.82
C LEU A 165 -16.09 -7.14 -18.87
N ASP A 166 -17.34 -6.97 -19.32
CA ASP A 166 -17.88 -7.62 -20.50
C ASP A 166 -17.50 -6.82 -21.76
N LYS A 167 -17.79 -5.50 -21.75
CA LYS A 167 -17.41 -4.60 -22.82
C LYS A 167 -17.43 -3.13 -22.37
N ALA A 168 -16.64 -2.30 -23.09
CA ALA A 168 -16.73 -0.84 -23.08
C ALA A 168 -17.13 -0.35 -24.47
N GLU A 169 -18.08 0.57 -24.56
CA GLU A 169 -18.60 1.14 -25.80
C GLU A 169 -18.62 2.67 -25.74
N ALA A 170 -18.16 3.34 -26.79
CA ALA A 170 -18.40 4.77 -26.98
C ALA A 170 -19.88 4.98 -27.32
N THR A 171 -20.65 5.54 -26.38
CA THR A 171 -22.08 5.84 -26.54
C THR A 171 -22.34 7.29 -26.95
N GLY A 172 -21.28 8.11 -27.00
CA GLY A 172 -21.22 9.45 -27.51
C GLY A 172 -19.78 9.85 -27.82
N ASP A 173 -19.54 11.04 -28.37
CA ASP A 173 -18.19 11.52 -28.66
C ASP A 173 -17.31 11.59 -27.39
N TYR A 174 -17.93 11.87 -26.25
CA TYR A 174 -17.31 11.99 -24.93
C TYR A 174 -18.10 11.25 -23.84
N GLU A 175 -18.69 10.13 -24.19
CA GLU A 175 -19.40 9.25 -23.27
C GLU A 175 -19.03 7.79 -23.52
N VAL A 176 -18.66 7.07 -22.46
CA VAL A 176 -18.34 5.64 -22.51
C VAL A 176 -19.23 4.89 -21.56
N THR A 177 -19.86 3.83 -22.06
CA THR A 177 -20.62 2.87 -21.26
C THR A 177 -19.82 1.59 -21.10
N CYS A 178 -19.56 1.21 -19.85
CA CYS A 178 -18.94 -0.07 -19.47
C CYS A 178 -20.00 -1.01 -18.92
N THR A 179 -20.11 -2.22 -19.48
CA THR A 179 -20.98 -3.29 -18.99
C THR A 179 -20.13 -4.36 -18.33
N LEU A 180 -20.51 -4.81 -17.14
CA LEU A 180 -19.85 -5.86 -16.41
C LEU A 180 -20.54 -7.22 -16.61
N LYS A 181 -19.79 -8.31 -16.48
CA LYS A 181 -20.31 -9.70 -16.53
C LYS A 181 -21.22 -10.02 -15.34
N SER A 182 -20.98 -9.38 -14.20
CA SER A 182 -21.76 -9.43 -12.97
C SER A 182 -21.50 -8.17 -12.16
N ALA A 183 -22.38 -7.82 -11.22
CA ALA A 183 -22.15 -6.71 -10.32
C ALA A 183 -20.84 -6.88 -9.56
N ASN A 184 -19.96 -5.91 -9.69
CA ASN A 184 -18.65 -5.92 -9.06
C ASN A 184 -18.11 -4.49 -8.88
N SER A 185 -18.35 -3.93 -7.71
CA SER A 185 -17.97 -2.55 -7.40
C SER A 185 -16.45 -2.32 -7.26
N SER A 186 -15.62 -3.39 -7.21
CA SER A 186 -14.16 -3.26 -7.31
C SER A 186 -13.69 -2.81 -8.70
N PHE A 187 -14.62 -2.73 -9.68
CA PHE A 187 -14.35 -2.20 -11.02
C PHE A 187 -13.81 -0.76 -10.98
N LEU A 188 -14.33 0.10 -10.10
CA LEU A 188 -13.78 1.46 -9.96
C LEU A 188 -12.32 1.43 -9.48
N THR A 189 -11.98 0.59 -8.52
CA THR A 189 -10.58 0.39 -8.11
C THR A 189 -9.72 -0.08 -9.29
N ALA A 190 -10.20 -1.05 -10.06
CA ALA A 190 -9.47 -1.54 -11.22
C ALA A 190 -9.20 -0.42 -12.25
N LEU A 191 -10.12 0.53 -12.43
CA LEU A 191 -9.94 1.68 -13.33
C LEU A 191 -8.85 2.66 -12.87
N THR A 192 -8.41 2.62 -11.62
CA THR A 192 -7.27 3.42 -11.14
C THR A 192 -5.92 2.79 -11.45
N ASP A 193 -5.89 1.53 -11.88
CA ASP A 193 -4.67 0.78 -12.15
C ASP A 193 -3.97 1.23 -13.43
N ALA A 194 -2.63 1.29 -13.40
CA ALA A 194 -1.80 1.66 -14.56
C ALA A 194 -2.04 0.77 -15.79
N GLY A 195 -2.48 -0.50 -15.59
CA GLY A 195 -2.84 -1.42 -16.65
C GLY A 195 -4.10 -1.05 -17.43
N ASN A 196 -4.88 -0.11 -16.89
CA ASN A 196 -6.10 0.41 -17.49
C ASN A 196 -5.95 1.86 -17.95
N ALA A 197 -4.70 2.31 -18.10
CA ALA A 197 -4.38 3.63 -18.66
C ALA A 197 -4.83 3.73 -20.13
N ILE A 198 -5.23 4.96 -20.51
CA ILE A 198 -5.75 5.23 -21.85
C ILE A 198 -4.61 5.53 -22.81
N VAL A 199 -4.59 4.81 -23.93
CA VAL A 199 -3.53 4.85 -24.96
C VAL A 199 -4.12 5.03 -26.37
N PRO A 200 -3.41 5.70 -27.29
CA PRO A 200 -3.88 5.88 -28.65
C PRO A 200 -3.71 4.58 -29.45
N LYS A 201 -4.82 4.14 -30.06
CA LYS A 201 -4.87 2.90 -30.86
C LYS A 201 -3.81 2.84 -31.95
N GLU A 202 -3.58 3.96 -32.63
CA GLU A 202 -2.64 4.03 -33.76
C GLU A 202 -1.20 3.72 -33.33
N GLU A 203 -0.79 4.17 -32.14
CA GLU A 203 0.54 3.88 -31.60
C GLU A 203 0.67 2.41 -31.18
N VAL A 204 -0.37 1.88 -30.52
CA VAL A 204 -0.40 0.46 -30.13
C VAL A 204 -0.31 -0.46 -31.34
N GLU A 205 -1.14 -0.21 -32.36
CA GLU A 205 -1.16 -1.04 -33.59
C GLU A 205 0.09 -0.82 -34.44
N GLY A 206 0.64 0.40 -34.44
CA GLY A 206 1.82 0.73 -35.23
C GLY A 206 3.12 0.12 -34.70
N TRP A 207 3.29 0.11 -33.38
CA TRP A 207 4.46 -0.46 -32.72
C TRP A 207 4.31 -1.96 -32.42
N GLY A 208 3.08 -2.45 -32.26
CA GLY A 208 2.83 -3.84 -31.84
C GLY A 208 3.50 -4.17 -30.51
N ASP A 209 4.29 -5.26 -30.47
CA ASP A 209 4.98 -5.73 -29.25
C ASP A 209 6.02 -4.74 -28.71
N ASP A 210 6.46 -3.76 -29.50
CA ASP A 210 7.43 -2.74 -29.10
C ASP A 210 6.77 -1.50 -28.48
N PHE A 211 5.43 -1.42 -28.41
CA PHE A 211 4.70 -0.25 -27.90
C PHE A 211 5.18 0.19 -26.53
N GLY A 212 5.46 -0.73 -25.61
CA GLY A 212 5.95 -0.41 -24.28
C GLY A 212 7.29 0.36 -24.25
N SER A 213 8.12 0.23 -25.29
CA SER A 213 9.35 1.01 -25.43
C SER A 213 9.12 2.40 -26.04
N HIS A 214 7.91 2.65 -26.55
CA HIS A 214 7.46 3.86 -27.24
C HIS A 214 6.14 4.36 -26.67
N LEU A 215 5.95 4.19 -25.34
CA LEU A 215 4.70 4.50 -24.66
C LEU A 215 4.28 5.95 -24.90
N VAL A 216 3.05 6.13 -25.35
CA VAL A 216 2.40 7.42 -25.59
C VAL A 216 1.07 7.44 -24.84
N GLY A 217 0.80 8.51 -24.10
CA GLY A 217 -0.43 8.69 -23.36
C GLY A 217 -0.89 10.15 -23.32
N THR A 218 -1.66 10.48 -22.32
CA THR A 218 -2.22 11.84 -22.08
C THR A 218 -1.53 12.55 -20.92
N GLY A 219 -0.60 11.90 -20.24
CA GLY A 219 -0.03 12.31 -18.95
C GLY A 219 0.88 13.53 -19.00
N PRO A 220 1.36 13.97 -17.82
CA PRO A 220 2.17 15.18 -17.65
C PRO A 220 3.56 15.10 -18.27
N PHE A 221 4.06 13.90 -18.55
CA PHE A 221 5.36 13.70 -19.17
C PHE A 221 5.27 12.70 -20.33
N SER A 222 6.08 12.90 -21.37
CA SER A 222 6.27 11.98 -22.48
C SER A 222 7.51 11.12 -22.29
N LEU A 223 7.47 9.86 -22.69
CA LEU A 223 8.62 8.96 -22.65
C LEU A 223 9.63 9.36 -23.74
N GLU A 224 10.80 9.86 -23.32
CA GLU A 224 11.92 10.18 -24.21
C GLU A 224 12.77 8.94 -24.53
N SER A 225 13.07 8.15 -23.49
CA SER A 225 13.80 6.90 -23.65
C SER A 225 13.54 5.93 -22.49
N PHE A 226 13.58 4.65 -22.81
CA PHE A 226 13.54 3.56 -21.84
C PHE A 226 14.70 2.60 -22.10
N GLN A 227 15.58 2.44 -21.15
CA GLN A 227 16.74 1.56 -21.19
C GLN A 227 16.62 0.53 -20.06
N LEU A 228 16.33 -0.70 -20.44
CA LEU A 228 16.17 -1.82 -19.49
C LEU A 228 17.37 -1.91 -18.55
N ASP A 229 17.14 -2.16 -17.26
CA ASP A 229 18.13 -2.26 -16.19
C ASP A 229 18.95 -0.96 -15.94
N GLN A 230 18.58 0.16 -16.54
CA GLN A 230 19.32 1.41 -16.40
C GLN A 230 18.40 2.57 -15.97
N GLN A 231 17.57 3.07 -16.89
CA GLN A 231 16.74 4.23 -16.61
C GLN A 231 15.59 4.41 -17.61
N ALA A 232 14.58 5.17 -17.18
CA ALA A 232 13.61 5.80 -18.06
C ALA A 232 13.72 7.33 -17.93
N VAL A 233 13.72 8.03 -19.06
CA VAL A 233 13.79 9.49 -19.13
C VAL A 233 12.45 10.02 -19.63
N LEU A 234 11.83 10.89 -18.88
CA LEU A 234 10.58 11.53 -19.20
C LEU A 234 10.79 13.03 -19.40
N LYS A 235 10.14 13.59 -20.43
CA LYS A 235 10.16 15.03 -20.75
C LYS A 235 8.80 15.66 -20.53
N LYS A 236 8.79 16.89 -20.08
CA LYS A 236 7.59 17.68 -19.83
C LYS A 236 6.64 17.69 -21.03
N ASN A 237 5.36 17.41 -20.78
CA ASN A 237 4.24 17.69 -21.65
C ASN A 237 3.64 19.06 -21.30
N ALA A 238 4.04 20.11 -22.01
CA ALA A 238 3.57 21.46 -21.76
C ALA A 238 2.06 21.67 -22.03
N ASP A 239 1.46 20.77 -22.82
CA ASP A 239 0.03 20.78 -23.17
C ASP A 239 -0.79 19.87 -22.24
N TYR A 240 -0.26 19.47 -21.07
CA TYR A 240 -0.97 18.59 -20.15
C TYR A 240 -2.29 19.25 -19.68
N TRP A 241 -3.35 18.48 -19.75
CA TRP A 241 -4.72 18.95 -19.57
C TRP A 241 -5.04 19.48 -18.16
N LEU A 242 -4.35 18.97 -17.11
CA LEU A 242 -4.61 19.40 -15.72
C LEU A 242 -3.82 20.66 -15.37
N ALA A 243 -2.51 20.62 -15.51
CA ALA A 243 -1.61 21.74 -15.26
C ALA A 243 -0.26 21.52 -15.97
N GLU A 244 0.37 22.59 -16.47
CA GLU A 244 1.74 22.49 -16.99
C GLU A 244 2.69 22.01 -15.87
N PRO A 245 3.47 20.91 -16.06
CA PRO A 245 4.44 20.48 -15.09
C PRO A 245 5.49 21.55 -14.77
N ASN A 246 5.88 21.70 -13.51
CA ASN A 246 6.99 22.59 -13.16
C ASN A 246 8.33 22.02 -13.62
N LEU A 247 8.55 20.70 -13.48
CA LEU A 247 9.77 20.02 -13.93
C LEU A 247 9.86 19.96 -15.45
N ASP A 248 11.07 20.12 -16.00
CA ASP A 248 11.35 19.90 -17.43
C ASP A 248 11.61 18.44 -17.76
N GLU A 249 12.16 17.70 -16.80
CA GLU A 249 12.57 16.32 -16.97
C GLU A 249 12.44 15.52 -15.68
N VAL A 250 12.09 14.25 -15.81
CA VAL A 250 12.15 13.25 -14.73
C VAL A 250 12.95 12.05 -15.20
N ILE A 251 13.91 11.61 -14.39
CA ILE A 251 14.74 10.43 -14.65
C ILE A 251 14.45 9.38 -13.58
N PHE A 252 13.85 8.27 -13.97
CA PHE A 252 13.74 7.06 -13.14
C PHE A 252 14.99 6.23 -13.34
N LYS A 253 15.85 6.14 -12.32
CA LYS A 253 17.15 5.45 -12.36
C LYS A 253 17.08 4.14 -11.59
N VAL A 254 17.47 3.02 -12.20
CA VAL A 254 17.48 1.71 -11.53
C VAL A 254 18.66 1.63 -10.56
N ILE A 255 18.38 1.57 -9.26
CA ILE A 255 19.36 1.36 -8.19
C ILE A 255 18.76 0.36 -7.19
N THR A 256 19.13 -0.91 -7.33
CA THR A 256 18.51 -2.02 -6.58
C THR A 256 19.03 -2.19 -5.15
N ASP A 257 20.17 -1.59 -4.83
CA ASP A 257 20.75 -1.63 -3.49
C ASP A 257 20.40 -0.36 -2.71
N SER A 258 19.69 -0.50 -1.60
CA SER A 258 19.22 0.59 -0.76
C SER A 258 20.38 1.45 -0.20
N THR A 259 21.56 0.85 0.05
CA THR A 259 22.74 1.59 0.53
C THR A 259 23.31 2.47 -0.59
N GLN A 260 23.32 1.98 -1.82
CA GLN A 260 23.75 2.78 -2.98
C GLN A 260 22.76 3.91 -3.25
N ALA A 261 21.45 3.65 -3.15
CA ALA A 261 20.43 4.69 -3.30
C ALA A 261 20.57 5.80 -2.25
N ALA A 262 20.75 5.45 -0.96
CA ALA A 262 20.98 6.42 0.10
C ALA A 262 22.29 7.22 -0.09
N ASN A 263 23.36 6.58 -0.58
CA ASN A 263 24.62 7.29 -0.87
C ASN A 263 24.46 8.24 -2.07
N ALA A 264 23.76 7.84 -3.13
CA ALA A 264 23.48 8.67 -4.30
C ALA A 264 22.61 9.89 -3.93
N LEU A 265 21.63 9.70 -3.02
CA LEU A 265 20.86 10.80 -2.45
C LEU A 265 21.74 11.78 -1.66
N GLN A 266 22.61 11.28 -0.78
CA GLN A 266 23.53 12.13 0.01
C GLN A 266 24.53 12.93 -0.84
N THR A 267 24.85 12.45 -2.04
CA THR A 267 25.79 13.14 -2.95
C THR A 267 25.09 14.01 -3.98
N GLY A 268 23.74 14.08 -3.98
CA GLY A 268 22.97 14.84 -4.95
C GLY A 268 22.91 14.20 -6.35
N GLU A 269 23.25 12.90 -6.46
CA GLU A 269 23.06 12.12 -7.70
C GLU A 269 21.60 11.68 -7.88
N LEU A 270 20.87 11.56 -6.79
CA LEU A 270 19.42 11.39 -6.70
C LEU A 270 18.79 12.54 -5.95
N ASP A 271 17.59 12.90 -6.33
CA ASP A 271 16.70 13.81 -5.59
C ASP A 271 15.72 13.04 -4.70
N VAL A 272 15.33 11.82 -5.12
CA VAL A 272 14.44 10.93 -4.36
C VAL A 272 14.98 9.50 -4.39
N ALA A 273 15.21 8.92 -3.22
CA ALA A 273 15.55 7.50 -3.06
C ALA A 273 14.34 6.73 -2.54
N THR A 274 13.83 5.77 -3.31
CA THR A 274 12.65 4.97 -2.96
C THR A 274 13.02 3.67 -2.25
N ASP A 275 12.05 3.07 -1.54
CA ASP A 275 12.15 1.74 -0.92
C ASP A 275 13.40 1.55 -0.02
N LEU A 276 13.73 2.58 0.76
CA LEU A 276 14.85 2.52 1.69
C LEU A 276 14.63 1.47 2.77
N LYS A 277 15.70 0.72 3.09
CA LYS A 277 15.68 -0.37 4.08
C LYS A 277 16.96 -0.41 4.91
N GLY A 278 16.84 -0.97 6.11
CA GLY A 278 17.98 -1.21 6.99
C GLY A 278 18.70 0.08 7.38
N GLU A 279 20.03 0.04 7.45
CA GLU A 279 20.87 1.18 7.85
C GLU A 279 20.71 2.41 6.92
N SER A 280 20.18 2.23 5.71
CA SER A 280 19.95 3.33 4.78
C SER A 280 18.88 4.30 5.28
N VAL A 281 17.85 3.78 5.97
CA VAL A 281 16.83 4.60 6.64
C VAL A 281 17.47 5.52 7.67
N GLN A 282 18.34 4.95 8.53
CA GLN A 282 19.02 5.74 9.56
C GLN A 282 19.97 6.79 8.96
N LYS A 283 20.67 6.46 7.88
CA LYS A 283 21.56 7.41 7.18
C LYS A 283 20.82 8.64 6.67
N VAL A 284 19.61 8.45 6.10
CA VAL A 284 18.80 9.58 5.63
C VAL A 284 18.26 10.36 6.83
N LYS A 285 17.78 9.68 7.87
CA LYS A 285 17.24 10.30 9.10
C LYS A 285 18.28 11.16 9.83
N ASP A 286 19.56 10.77 9.80
CA ASP A 286 20.65 11.51 10.46
C ASP A 286 21.19 12.70 9.64
N ASN A 287 20.75 12.87 8.38
CA ASN A 287 21.18 13.95 7.51
C ASN A 287 20.14 15.09 7.50
N ALA A 288 20.53 16.26 8.00
CA ALA A 288 19.66 17.43 8.12
C ALA A 288 19.23 18.07 6.78
N ASP A 289 19.94 17.76 5.68
CA ASP A 289 19.62 18.26 4.34
C ASP A 289 18.62 17.34 3.60
N LEU A 290 18.25 16.21 4.22
CA LEU A 290 17.34 15.22 3.66
C LEU A 290 16.07 15.10 4.50
N THR A 291 14.97 14.78 3.84
CA THR A 291 13.70 14.43 4.49
C THR A 291 13.44 12.94 4.35
N LEU A 292 13.15 12.26 5.47
CA LEU A 292 12.66 10.90 5.45
C LEU A 292 11.12 10.92 5.45
N LEU A 293 10.50 10.38 4.42
CA LEU A 293 9.06 10.14 4.35
C LEU A 293 8.78 8.69 4.72
N GLU A 294 7.91 8.47 5.71
CA GLU A 294 7.52 7.16 6.21
C GLU A 294 5.99 7.08 6.24
N THR A 295 5.41 6.27 5.39
CA THR A 295 3.96 6.10 5.28
C THR A 295 3.60 4.63 5.45
N PRO A 296 2.61 4.27 6.31
CA PRO A 296 2.11 2.90 6.39
C PRO A 296 1.65 2.41 5.02
N GLY A 297 2.27 1.32 4.53
CA GLY A 297 1.96 0.77 3.21
C GLY A 297 0.70 -0.10 3.20
N LEU A 298 0.23 -0.42 2.01
CA LEU A 298 -0.87 -1.39 1.79
C LEU A 298 -0.34 -2.82 1.85
N HIS A 299 0.32 -3.16 2.95
CA HIS A 299 0.98 -4.45 3.15
C HIS A 299 0.58 -5.02 4.51
N VAL A 300 0.30 -6.31 4.57
CA VAL A 300 0.09 -7.03 5.83
C VAL A 300 0.85 -8.35 5.83
N ALA A 301 1.69 -8.55 6.84
CA ALA A 301 2.40 -9.81 7.07
C ALA A 301 1.67 -10.66 8.10
N TYR A 302 1.58 -11.96 7.85
CA TYR A 302 0.77 -12.86 8.66
C TYR A 302 1.30 -14.29 8.71
N ILE A 303 0.84 -15.02 9.74
CA ILE A 303 0.92 -16.47 9.87
C ILE A 303 -0.50 -16.99 9.84
N TYR A 304 -0.88 -17.73 8.82
CA TYR A 304 -2.19 -18.35 8.72
C TYR A 304 -2.23 -19.73 9.37
N PHE A 305 -3.36 -20.05 9.96
CA PHE A 305 -3.67 -21.32 10.59
C PHE A 305 -4.57 -22.16 9.68
N ASN A 306 -4.34 -23.46 9.58
CA ASN A 306 -5.27 -24.34 8.90
C ASN A 306 -6.62 -24.32 9.64
N MET A 307 -7.68 -23.84 8.94
CA MET A 307 -9.00 -23.65 9.53
C MET A 307 -9.89 -24.89 9.44
N GLU A 308 -9.53 -25.85 8.58
CA GLU A 308 -10.35 -27.03 8.26
C GLU A 308 -9.92 -28.26 9.05
N LYS A 309 -8.64 -28.47 9.27
CA LYS A 309 -8.08 -29.70 9.84
C LYS A 309 -6.89 -29.47 10.76
N GLY A 310 -6.50 -30.53 11.47
CA GLY A 310 -5.36 -30.50 12.40
C GLY A 310 -5.69 -29.77 13.71
N ALA A 311 -4.65 -29.49 14.49
CA ALA A 311 -4.79 -28.86 15.79
C ALA A 311 -5.34 -27.43 15.69
N THR A 312 -4.95 -26.70 14.65
CA THR A 312 -5.30 -25.30 14.43
C THR A 312 -6.77 -25.10 13.99
N ALA A 313 -7.51 -26.16 13.63
CA ALA A 313 -8.95 -26.09 13.44
C ALA A 313 -9.70 -25.71 14.75
N ASP A 314 -9.12 -26.00 15.93
CA ASP A 314 -9.67 -25.59 17.22
C ASP A 314 -9.31 -24.12 17.51
N ILE A 315 -10.33 -23.29 17.72
CA ILE A 315 -10.14 -21.87 18.03
C ILE A 315 -9.33 -21.62 19.31
N LYS A 316 -9.36 -22.53 20.29
CA LYS A 316 -8.54 -22.42 21.51
C LYS A 316 -7.05 -22.55 21.18
N VAL A 317 -6.70 -23.43 20.24
CA VAL A 317 -5.32 -23.57 19.77
C VAL A 317 -4.90 -22.30 19.05
N ARG A 318 -5.71 -21.78 18.12
CA ARG A 318 -5.40 -20.52 17.41
C ARG A 318 -5.21 -19.37 18.38
N LYS A 319 -6.13 -19.20 19.34
CA LYS A 319 -6.01 -18.16 20.36
C LYS A 319 -4.71 -18.32 21.17
N ALA A 320 -4.38 -19.52 21.59
CA ALA A 320 -3.15 -19.80 22.34
C ALA A 320 -1.89 -19.47 21.53
N LEU A 321 -1.87 -19.80 20.22
CA LEU A 321 -0.75 -19.51 19.34
C LEU A 321 -0.55 -18.00 19.14
N ILE A 322 -1.63 -17.21 19.12
CA ILE A 322 -1.58 -15.74 19.03
C ILE A 322 -1.08 -15.18 20.37
N GLU A 323 -1.65 -15.58 21.51
CA GLU A 323 -1.27 -15.10 22.84
C GLU A 323 0.16 -15.46 23.24
N ALA A 324 0.73 -16.49 22.63
CA ALA A 324 2.13 -16.87 22.87
C ALA A 324 3.16 -15.90 22.26
N VAL A 325 2.76 -14.95 21.38
CA VAL A 325 3.69 -14.11 20.62
C VAL A 325 3.63 -12.66 21.10
N ASN A 326 4.77 -12.12 21.52
CA ASN A 326 4.92 -10.68 21.72
C ASN A 326 5.20 -10.02 20.35
N VAL A 327 4.12 -9.54 19.70
CA VAL A 327 4.18 -8.94 18.36
C VAL A 327 5.08 -7.71 18.33
N GLU A 328 4.99 -6.82 19.34
CA GLU A 328 5.80 -5.60 19.41
C GLU A 328 7.30 -5.93 19.45
N GLU A 329 7.71 -6.89 20.29
CA GLU A 329 9.10 -7.33 20.37
C GLU A 329 9.56 -8.03 19.07
N MET A 330 8.69 -8.84 18.48
CA MET A 330 8.97 -9.53 17.22
C MET A 330 9.17 -8.53 16.07
N VAL A 331 8.27 -7.58 15.89
CA VAL A 331 8.34 -6.56 14.83
C VAL A 331 9.56 -5.65 15.01
N SER A 332 9.81 -5.17 16.23
CA SER A 332 11.00 -4.34 16.51
C SER A 332 12.32 -5.09 16.29
N SER A 333 12.31 -6.42 16.45
CA SER A 333 13.50 -7.26 16.16
C SER A 333 13.71 -7.49 14.67
N LEU A 334 12.62 -7.59 13.89
CA LEU A 334 12.68 -7.81 12.44
C LEU A 334 12.95 -6.51 11.66
N TYR A 335 12.36 -5.41 12.10
CA TYR A 335 12.33 -4.12 11.42
C TYR A 335 12.98 -3.03 12.30
N LYS A 336 14.29 -3.14 12.47
CA LYS A 336 15.07 -2.38 13.46
C LYS A 336 15.12 -0.87 13.24
N TYR A 337 14.83 -0.44 12.02
CA TYR A 337 14.95 0.96 11.62
C TYR A 337 13.58 1.62 11.39
N GLY A 338 12.49 0.97 11.83
CA GLY A 338 11.12 1.49 11.71
C GLY A 338 10.45 1.15 10.37
N GLU A 339 10.96 0.14 9.67
CA GLU A 339 10.43 -0.24 8.35
C GLU A 339 9.03 -0.85 8.39
N ALA A 340 8.49 -1.14 9.57
CA ALA A 340 7.14 -1.64 9.73
C ALA A 340 6.50 -1.20 11.05
N GLN A 341 5.18 -1.16 11.06
CA GLN A 341 4.36 -0.99 12.26
C GLN A 341 3.76 -2.34 12.67
N ASN A 342 3.39 -2.47 13.96
CA ASN A 342 2.65 -3.63 14.43
C ASN A 342 1.29 -3.71 13.73
N ALA A 343 0.93 -4.91 13.30
CA ALA A 343 -0.40 -5.22 12.79
C ALA A 343 -1.13 -6.18 13.73
N SER A 344 -2.45 -6.11 13.71
CA SER A 344 -3.33 -7.06 14.40
C SER A 344 -4.50 -7.49 13.52
N LEU A 345 -4.78 -6.75 12.45
CA LEU A 345 -5.90 -7.01 11.54
C LEU A 345 -5.40 -7.48 10.15
N PRO A 346 -6.23 -8.24 9.43
CA PRO A 346 -5.91 -8.67 8.05
C PRO A 346 -6.02 -7.57 7.00
N LEU A 347 -6.41 -6.37 7.39
CA LEU A 347 -6.57 -5.20 6.54
C LEU A 347 -5.58 -4.13 7.00
N PRO A 348 -4.75 -3.53 6.11
CA PRO A 348 -3.80 -2.50 6.51
C PRO A 348 -4.49 -1.15 6.78
N PRO A 349 -3.90 -0.27 7.61
CA PRO A 349 -4.48 1.04 7.97
C PRO A 349 -4.80 1.95 6.77
N GLY A 350 -4.04 1.83 5.66
CA GLY A 350 -4.27 2.59 4.43
C GLY A 350 -5.47 2.12 3.60
N SER A 351 -6.18 1.06 4.00
CA SER A 351 -7.42 0.63 3.35
C SER A 351 -8.62 1.36 3.93
N TRP A 352 -9.47 1.91 3.06
CA TRP A 352 -10.64 2.71 3.48
C TRP A 352 -11.73 1.93 4.25
N GLY A 353 -11.63 0.60 4.35
CA GLY A 353 -12.49 -0.25 5.20
C GLY A 353 -11.87 -0.62 6.55
N TYR A 354 -10.69 -0.09 6.89
CA TYR A 354 -10.02 -0.36 8.16
C TYR A 354 -10.81 0.18 9.35
N ASP A 355 -10.86 -0.61 10.44
CA ASP A 355 -11.50 -0.21 11.69
C ASP A 355 -10.58 -0.51 12.88
N ALA A 356 -9.86 0.51 13.33
CA ALA A 356 -8.93 0.42 14.45
C ALA A 356 -9.59 -0.04 15.77
N SER A 357 -10.91 0.11 15.94
CA SER A 357 -11.62 -0.35 17.13
C SER A 357 -11.58 -1.87 17.31
N LEU A 358 -11.38 -2.61 16.19
CA LEU A 358 -11.30 -4.07 16.19
C LEU A 358 -9.95 -4.60 16.68
N GLU A 359 -8.90 -3.79 16.68
CA GLU A 359 -7.57 -4.20 17.18
C GLU A 359 -7.65 -4.69 18.64
N SER A 360 -8.46 -4.03 19.46
CA SER A 360 -8.66 -4.40 20.86
C SER A 360 -9.36 -5.75 21.09
N LYS A 361 -9.94 -6.35 20.04
CA LYS A 361 -10.56 -7.68 20.09
C LYS A 361 -9.55 -8.81 19.84
N VAL A 362 -8.42 -8.51 19.20
CA VAL A 362 -7.37 -9.50 18.97
C VAL A 362 -6.69 -9.84 20.31
N PRO A 363 -6.50 -11.13 20.62
CA PRO A 363 -5.83 -11.54 21.86
C PRO A 363 -4.42 -10.94 21.96
N GLY A 364 -4.11 -10.32 23.10
CA GLY A 364 -2.79 -9.80 23.43
C GLY A 364 -1.84 -10.88 23.93
N TYR A 365 -0.55 -10.52 24.13
CA TYR A 365 0.46 -11.44 24.64
C TYR A 365 0.16 -11.90 26.07
N ASP A 366 -0.17 -13.18 26.23
CA ASP A 366 -0.37 -13.88 27.52
C ASP A 366 0.05 -15.35 27.43
N PRO A 367 1.36 -15.65 27.59
CA PRO A 367 1.87 -17.02 27.46
C PRO A 367 1.33 -17.98 28.55
N GLU A 368 0.82 -17.46 29.67
CA GLU A 368 0.24 -18.31 30.73
C GLU A 368 -1.19 -18.74 30.39
N ASP A 369 -2.03 -17.85 29.80
CA ASP A 369 -3.34 -18.25 29.26
C ASP A 369 -3.16 -19.16 28.03
N ALA A 370 -2.16 -18.91 27.19
CA ALA A 370 -1.81 -19.76 26.04
C ALA A 370 -1.55 -21.23 26.47
N LYS A 371 -0.73 -21.47 27.50
CA LYS A 371 -0.49 -22.81 28.06
C LYS A 371 -1.78 -23.47 28.54
N LYS A 372 -2.62 -22.72 29.23
CA LYS A 372 -3.90 -23.21 29.74
C LYS A 372 -4.85 -23.60 28.59
N LEU A 373 -4.96 -22.75 27.55
CA LEU A 373 -5.80 -23.03 26.39
C LEU A 373 -5.31 -24.27 25.62
N LEU A 374 -3.99 -24.45 25.44
CA LEU A 374 -3.42 -25.66 24.84
C LEU A 374 -3.76 -26.90 25.66
N ALA A 375 -3.65 -26.85 27.00
CA ALA A 375 -4.03 -27.96 27.85
C ALA A 375 -5.53 -28.27 27.78
N GLU A 376 -6.41 -27.25 27.74
CA GLU A 376 -7.85 -27.42 27.56
C GLU A 376 -8.22 -28.00 26.19
N ALA A 377 -7.42 -27.73 25.16
CA ALA A 377 -7.58 -28.29 23.82
C ALA A 377 -6.95 -29.71 23.69
N GLY A 378 -6.37 -30.25 24.77
CA GLY A 378 -5.81 -31.60 24.79
C GLY A 378 -4.32 -31.69 24.46
N TYR A 379 -3.61 -30.56 24.40
CA TYR A 379 -2.18 -30.48 24.05
C TYR A 379 -1.29 -30.10 25.25
N GLY A 380 -1.72 -30.40 26.47
CA GLY A 380 -0.94 -30.09 27.68
C GLY A 380 0.42 -30.80 27.76
N ASP A 381 0.59 -31.93 27.05
CA ASP A 381 1.84 -32.69 26.96
C ASP A 381 2.72 -32.23 25.77
N GLY A 382 2.29 -31.22 25.01
CA GLY A 382 3.00 -30.68 23.86
C GLY A 382 2.21 -30.78 22.55
N LEU A 383 2.53 -29.88 21.62
CA LEU A 383 1.98 -29.83 20.25
C LEU A 383 3.13 -29.69 19.27
N THR A 384 3.09 -30.40 18.15
CA THR A 384 4.04 -30.21 17.04
C THR A 384 3.30 -29.69 15.82
N LEU A 385 3.82 -28.62 15.21
CA LEU A 385 3.28 -28.00 14.01
C LEU A 385 4.37 -27.84 12.94
N ASP A 386 3.98 -27.90 11.68
CA ASP A 386 4.82 -27.65 10.52
C ASP A 386 4.51 -26.27 9.94
N LEU A 387 5.51 -25.35 9.95
CA LEU A 387 5.44 -24.02 9.36
C LEU A 387 6.09 -24.02 7.98
N TYR A 388 5.36 -23.56 6.98
CA TYR A 388 5.88 -23.35 5.63
C TYR A 388 6.02 -21.86 5.32
N ILE A 389 7.16 -21.48 4.74
CA ILE A 389 7.49 -20.12 4.34
C ILE A 389 8.25 -20.10 3.01
N SER A 390 8.21 -18.98 2.30
CA SER A 390 9.16 -18.76 1.21
C SER A 390 10.53 -18.37 1.75
N ASP A 391 11.57 -18.73 1.01
CA ASP A 391 12.99 -18.60 1.39
C ASP A 391 13.48 -17.15 1.24
N THR A 392 13.01 -16.26 2.13
CA THR A 392 13.47 -14.88 2.25
C THR A 392 14.02 -14.65 3.66
N GLU A 393 15.02 -13.78 3.79
CA GLU A 393 15.70 -13.52 5.07
C GLU A 393 14.71 -13.08 6.16
N VAL A 394 13.81 -12.12 5.87
CA VAL A 394 12.84 -11.64 6.85
C VAL A 394 11.90 -12.75 7.32
N ARG A 395 11.45 -13.65 6.42
CA ARG A 395 10.58 -14.78 6.79
C ARG A 395 11.30 -15.84 7.58
N GLN A 396 12.56 -16.13 7.26
CA GLN A 396 13.39 -17.05 8.06
C GLN A 396 13.63 -16.51 9.46
N ASN A 397 13.97 -15.21 9.59
CA ASN A 397 14.15 -14.56 10.89
C ASN A 397 12.85 -14.56 11.70
N MET A 398 11.71 -14.25 11.07
CA MET A 398 10.38 -14.34 11.69
C MET A 398 10.09 -15.76 12.19
N ALA A 399 10.35 -16.79 11.39
CA ALA A 399 10.10 -18.19 11.75
C ALA A 399 10.92 -18.62 12.96
N VAL A 400 12.18 -18.18 13.08
CA VAL A 400 13.05 -18.45 14.24
C VAL A 400 12.51 -17.78 15.51
N LEU A 401 12.05 -16.53 15.43
CA LEU A 401 11.41 -15.84 16.56
C LEU A 401 10.12 -16.55 16.98
N LEU A 402 9.27 -16.89 16.01
CA LEU A 402 8.02 -17.61 16.25
C LEU A 402 8.26 -18.97 16.92
N GLN A 403 9.27 -19.73 16.46
CA GLN A 403 9.68 -20.98 17.07
C GLN A 403 10.08 -20.78 18.54
N ALA A 404 10.81 -19.72 18.86
CA ALA A 404 11.23 -19.41 20.21
C ALA A 404 10.05 -19.03 21.13
N TYR A 405 9.09 -18.24 20.65
CA TYR A 405 7.88 -17.90 21.40
C TYR A 405 7.01 -19.12 21.66
N TRP A 406 6.71 -19.91 20.64
CA TRP A 406 5.84 -21.07 20.76
C TRP A 406 6.47 -22.19 21.61
N ALA A 407 7.80 -22.34 21.61
CA ALA A 407 8.48 -23.30 22.49
C ALA A 407 8.24 -23.00 23.99
N GLN A 408 8.06 -21.74 24.39
CA GLN A 408 7.78 -21.35 25.78
C GLN A 408 6.44 -21.87 26.27
N VAL A 409 5.50 -22.13 25.37
CA VAL A 409 4.16 -22.65 25.69
C VAL A 409 3.98 -24.13 25.37
N GLY A 410 5.08 -24.85 25.06
CA GLY A 410 5.07 -26.29 24.80
C GLY A 410 4.76 -26.67 23.34
N VAL A 411 4.89 -25.74 22.38
CA VAL A 411 4.70 -26.02 20.95
C VAL A 411 6.05 -26.15 20.26
N THR A 412 6.26 -27.28 19.60
CA THR A 412 7.43 -27.53 18.74
C THR A 412 7.07 -27.12 17.32
N LEU A 413 7.88 -26.24 16.72
CA LEU A 413 7.68 -25.76 15.36
C LEU A 413 8.78 -26.29 14.43
N ASN A 414 8.38 -27.06 13.42
CA ASN A 414 9.27 -27.46 12.33
C ASN A 414 9.18 -26.41 11.21
N ILE A 415 10.31 -25.86 10.80
CA ILE A 415 10.36 -24.80 9.78
C ILE A 415 10.75 -25.41 8.43
N HIS A 416 9.91 -25.17 7.41
CA HIS A 416 10.12 -25.58 6.03
C HIS A 416 10.20 -24.32 5.14
N ALA A 417 11.42 -23.90 4.80
CA ALA A 417 11.68 -22.80 3.89
C ALA A 417 11.96 -23.36 2.48
N SER A 418 11.30 -22.79 1.45
CA SER A 418 11.49 -23.20 0.06
C SER A 418 11.34 -21.99 -0.86
N GLU A 419 11.79 -22.13 -2.11
CA GLU A 419 11.56 -21.11 -3.13
C GLU A 419 10.05 -20.90 -3.37
N TRP A 420 9.70 -19.75 -3.98
CA TRP A 420 8.30 -19.30 -4.08
C TRP A 420 7.36 -20.31 -4.76
N GLY A 421 7.77 -20.95 -5.85
CA GLY A 421 6.91 -21.90 -6.58
C GLY A 421 6.52 -23.08 -5.71
N THR A 422 7.50 -23.72 -5.03
CA THR A 422 7.24 -24.83 -4.11
C THR A 422 6.43 -24.40 -2.89
N PHE A 423 6.73 -23.22 -2.32
CA PHE A 423 5.96 -22.68 -1.20
C PHE A 423 4.50 -22.42 -1.57
N SER A 424 4.25 -21.77 -2.71
CA SER A 424 2.90 -21.42 -3.14
C SER A 424 2.02 -22.65 -3.39
N GLU A 425 2.57 -23.73 -3.94
CA GLU A 425 1.85 -25.01 -4.08
C GLU A 425 1.39 -25.55 -2.73
N VAL A 426 2.26 -25.52 -1.70
CA VAL A 426 1.89 -25.96 -0.35
C VAL A 426 0.82 -25.05 0.25
N ALA A 427 0.98 -23.75 0.14
CA ALA A 427 0.01 -22.76 0.66
C ALA A 427 -1.39 -22.94 0.04
N MET A 428 -1.47 -23.18 -1.28
CA MET A 428 -2.74 -23.40 -1.99
C MET A 428 -3.37 -24.77 -1.71
N SER A 429 -2.58 -25.78 -1.32
CA SER A 429 -3.05 -27.16 -1.20
C SER A 429 -3.75 -27.49 0.13
N ASN A 430 -3.81 -26.55 1.08
CA ASN A 430 -4.26 -26.77 2.46
C ASN A 430 -3.52 -27.92 3.19
N ASN A 431 -2.24 -28.16 2.86
CA ASN A 431 -1.45 -29.24 3.48
C ASN A 431 -0.55 -28.76 4.61
N ALA A 432 -0.41 -27.46 4.81
CA ALA A 432 0.33 -26.88 5.91
C ALA A 432 -0.52 -26.85 7.19
N ASP A 433 0.07 -27.08 8.37
CA ASP A 433 -0.57 -26.74 9.64
C ASP A 433 -0.66 -25.22 9.80
N VAL A 434 0.45 -24.56 9.49
CA VAL A 434 0.56 -23.10 9.44
C VAL A 434 1.48 -22.66 8.30
N TYR A 435 1.24 -21.49 7.73
CA TYR A 435 2.15 -20.92 6.75
C TYR A 435 2.29 -19.39 6.91
N GLY A 436 3.51 -18.89 6.65
CA GLY A 436 3.85 -17.47 6.78
C GLY A 436 3.94 -16.80 5.41
N MET A 437 3.19 -15.71 5.25
CA MET A 437 3.14 -14.95 4.01
C MET A 437 2.92 -13.46 4.29
N SER A 438 2.87 -12.66 3.24
CA SER A 438 2.40 -11.28 3.27
C SER A 438 1.52 -11.00 2.07
N TRP A 439 0.66 -9.99 2.19
CA TRP A 439 -0.26 -9.58 1.15
C TRP A 439 -0.16 -8.07 0.93
N THR A 440 -0.12 -7.67 -0.31
CA THR A 440 -0.04 -6.26 -0.72
C THR A 440 -0.92 -6.06 -1.92
N TRP A 441 -1.80 -5.06 -1.90
CA TRP A 441 -2.66 -4.77 -3.04
C TRP A 441 -3.17 -3.31 -2.98
N TYR A 442 -4.37 -3.05 -3.55
CA TYR A 442 -5.02 -1.73 -3.60
C TYR A 442 -5.66 -1.36 -2.25
N PRO A 443 -6.04 -0.08 -2.03
CA PRO A 443 -6.69 0.36 -0.79
C PRO A 443 -8.10 -0.20 -0.60
N ASP A 444 -8.74 -0.73 -1.65
CA ASP A 444 -10.07 -1.33 -1.58
C ASP A 444 -10.03 -2.64 -0.77
N PRO A 445 -10.85 -2.76 0.29
CA PRO A 445 -10.93 -3.97 1.13
C PRO A 445 -11.21 -5.27 0.37
N TYR A 446 -11.82 -5.20 -0.83
CA TYR A 446 -12.02 -6.36 -1.70
C TYR A 446 -10.74 -7.18 -1.89
N PHE A 447 -9.65 -6.50 -2.17
CA PHE A 447 -8.37 -7.13 -2.47
C PHE A 447 -7.72 -7.81 -1.27
N PHE A 448 -8.18 -7.51 -0.07
CA PHE A 448 -7.80 -8.19 1.16
C PHE A 448 -8.89 -9.16 1.62
N LEU A 449 -10.08 -8.67 1.91
CA LEU A 449 -11.09 -9.48 2.59
C LEU A 449 -11.71 -10.56 1.68
N ASN A 450 -12.08 -10.22 0.44
CA ASN A 450 -12.59 -11.24 -0.48
C ASN A 450 -11.49 -12.24 -0.85
N LYS A 451 -10.30 -11.75 -1.22
CA LYS A 451 -9.20 -12.61 -1.68
C LYS A 451 -8.63 -13.53 -0.60
N LEU A 452 -8.67 -13.11 0.66
CA LEU A 452 -8.09 -13.85 1.76
C LEU A 452 -9.11 -14.71 2.55
N PHE A 453 -10.43 -14.38 2.48
CA PHE A 453 -11.43 -14.99 3.36
C PHE A 453 -12.72 -15.45 2.68
N SER A 454 -12.97 -15.15 1.41
CA SER A 454 -14.13 -15.74 0.71
C SER A 454 -13.95 -17.24 0.52
N THR A 455 -14.99 -18.03 0.79
CA THR A 455 -15.00 -19.47 0.53
C THR A 455 -14.77 -19.79 -0.96
N ASP A 456 -15.16 -18.91 -1.87
CA ASP A 456 -14.95 -19.06 -3.32
C ASP A 456 -13.48 -18.97 -3.74
N GLU A 457 -12.59 -18.43 -2.88
CA GLU A 457 -11.14 -18.33 -3.12
C GLU A 457 -10.34 -19.53 -2.60
N TRP A 458 -10.99 -20.61 -2.15
CA TRP A 458 -10.33 -21.85 -1.78
C TRP A 458 -9.51 -22.43 -2.94
N GLY A 459 -8.31 -22.89 -2.63
CA GLY A 459 -7.36 -23.35 -3.64
C GLY A 459 -6.58 -22.22 -4.32
N GLY A 460 -6.89 -20.97 -4.01
CA GLY A 460 -6.08 -19.81 -4.36
C GLY A 460 -5.05 -19.49 -3.28
N ILE A 461 -4.00 -18.75 -3.65
CA ILE A 461 -2.90 -18.38 -2.73
C ILE A 461 -3.40 -17.49 -1.57
N GLY A 462 -4.51 -16.78 -1.73
CA GLY A 462 -5.09 -15.92 -0.71
C GLY A 462 -5.76 -16.69 0.42
N ASN A 463 -6.72 -17.58 0.10
CA ASN A 463 -7.46 -18.40 1.08
C ASN A 463 -6.95 -19.86 1.11
N GLY A 464 -5.63 -20.03 1.17
CA GLY A 464 -5.02 -21.36 1.29
C GLY A 464 -5.20 -22.03 2.66
N GLN A 465 -5.57 -21.27 3.70
CA GLN A 465 -5.93 -21.76 5.04
C GLN A 465 -7.32 -22.39 5.09
N HIS A 466 -8.10 -22.32 4.02
CA HIS A 466 -9.48 -22.81 3.94
C HIS A 466 -10.42 -22.19 5.00
N TYR A 467 -10.29 -20.87 5.20
CA TYR A 467 -11.28 -20.12 5.98
C TYR A 467 -12.65 -20.19 5.27
N SER A 468 -13.71 -20.41 6.03
CA SER A 468 -15.09 -20.40 5.54
C SER A 468 -16.03 -19.96 6.65
N ASN A 469 -16.83 -18.94 6.37
CA ASN A 469 -17.90 -18.48 7.24
C ASN A 469 -19.00 -17.90 6.36
N ALA A 470 -20.16 -18.59 6.28
CA ALA A 470 -21.25 -18.22 5.40
C ALA A 470 -21.78 -16.79 5.63
N LYS A 471 -21.65 -16.25 6.86
CA LYS A 471 -22.05 -14.86 7.13
C LYS A 471 -21.02 -13.85 6.59
N VAL A 472 -19.74 -14.21 6.64
CA VAL A 472 -18.68 -13.43 6.00
C VAL A 472 -18.88 -13.43 4.50
N ASP A 473 -19.08 -14.60 3.87
CA ASP A 473 -19.35 -14.71 2.43
C ASP A 473 -20.54 -13.83 2.00
N GLU A 474 -21.65 -13.86 2.77
CA GLU A 474 -22.83 -13.01 2.51
C GLU A 474 -22.47 -11.51 2.55
N LEU A 475 -21.66 -11.08 3.54
CA LEU A 475 -21.29 -9.68 3.69
C LEU A 475 -20.30 -9.23 2.59
N LEU A 476 -19.35 -10.08 2.24
CA LEU A 476 -18.41 -9.83 1.14
C LEU A 476 -19.15 -9.70 -0.20
N GLN A 477 -20.14 -10.57 -0.45
CA GLN A 477 -20.97 -10.48 -1.65
C GLN A 477 -21.79 -9.18 -1.69
N LYS A 478 -22.42 -8.78 -0.56
CA LYS A 478 -23.14 -7.51 -0.47
C LYS A 478 -22.24 -6.31 -0.71
N ALA A 479 -20.98 -6.35 -0.24
CA ALA A 479 -20.02 -5.30 -0.50
C ALA A 479 -19.67 -5.18 -1.99
N LEU A 480 -19.65 -6.29 -2.74
CA LEU A 480 -19.44 -6.28 -4.19
C LEU A 480 -20.65 -5.77 -4.98
N GLU A 481 -21.86 -6.01 -4.48
CA GLU A 481 -23.11 -5.59 -5.11
C GLU A 481 -23.48 -4.13 -4.80
N ALA A 482 -22.96 -3.57 -3.70
CA ALA A 482 -23.24 -2.19 -3.31
C ALA A 482 -22.51 -1.19 -4.23
N THR A 483 -23.24 -0.16 -4.66
CA THR A 483 -22.74 0.88 -5.59
C THR A 483 -22.06 2.04 -4.86
N GLU A 484 -22.48 2.32 -3.61
CA GLU A 484 -21.93 3.40 -2.80
C GLU A 484 -20.74 2.90 -1.96
N GLN A 485 -19.63 3.63 -1.96
CA GLN A 485 -18.42 3.27 -1.20
C GLN A 485 -18.70 3.19 0.31
N SER A 486 -19.55 4.05 0.86
CA SER A 486 -19.94 4.01 2.28
C SER A 486 -20.64 2.72 2.67
N ASP A 487 -21.55 2.23 1.83
CA ASP A 487 -22.28 0.98 2.07
C ASP A 487 -21.35 -0.23 1.98
N ARG A 488 -20.42 -0.19 1.00
CA ARG A 488 -19.34 -1.18 0.88
C ARG A 488 -18.49 -1.23 2.15
N ALA A 489 -18.06 -0.06 2.64
CA ALA A 489 -17.25 0.06 3.85
C ALA A 489 -17.96 -0.55 5.07
N ASP A 490 -19.27 -0.31 5.21
CA ASP A 490 -20.06 -0.86 6.31
C ASP A 490 -20.17 -2.39 6.25
N TYR A 491 -20.35 -2.99 5.07
CA TYR A 491 -20.32 -4.44 4.91
C TYR A 491 -18.95 -5.03 5.20
N TYR A 492 -17.87 -4.41 4.72
CA TYR A 492 -16.51 -4.86 5.00
C TYR A 492 -16.15 -4.77 6.48
N LYS A 493 -16.55 -3.72 7.20
CA LYS A 493 -16.36 -3.63 8.66
C LYS A 493 -17.07 -4.74 9.42
N GLN A 494 -18.30 -5.07 9.01
CA GLN A 494 -19.04 -6.19 9.61
C GLN A 494 -18.36 -7.54 9.32
N ALA A 495 -17.88 -7.76 8.09
CA ALA A 495 -17.14 -8.97 7.72
C ALA A 495 -15.83 -9.07 8.50
N LEU A 496 -15.06 -7.97 8.57
CA LEU A 496 -13.80 -7.89 9.32
C LEU A 496 -13.98 -8.23 10.80
N ALA A 497 -15.06 -7.75 11.42
CA ALA A 497 -15.35 -8.06 12.82
C ALA A 497 -15.56 -9.58 13.07
N LEU A 498 -16.24 -10.28 12.15
CA LEU A 498 -16.42 -11.73 12.22
C LEU A 498 -15.12 -12.49 11.96
N ILE A 499 -14.32 -12.03 10.99
CA ILE A 499 -13.02 -12.62 10.68
C ILE A 499 -12.08 -12.52 11.90
N VAL A 500 -12.07 -11.37 12.57
CA VAL A 500 -11.28 -11.17 13.80
C VAL A 500 -11.75 -12.11 14.91
N ASP A 501 -13.06 -12.28 15.11
CA ASP A 501 -13.61 -13.19 16.12
C ASP A 501 -13.24 -14.67 15.82
N ASP A 502 -13.05 -15.05 14.55
CA ASP A 502 -12.67 -16.41 14.13
C ASP A 502 -11.17 -16.71 14.25
N LEU A 503 -10.31 -15.70 14.45
CA LEU A 503 -8.86 -15.82 14.63
C LEU A 503 -8.16 -16.67 13.54
N PRO A 504 -8.26 -16.34 12.24
CA PRO A 504 -7.74 -17.18 11.15
C PRO A 504 -6.22 -17.17 11.05
N GLY A 505 -5.54 -16.27 11.73
CA GLY A 505 -4.09 -16.13 11.69
C GLY A 505 -3.56 -15.13 12.71
N LEU A 506 -2.24 -15.07 12.82
CA LEU A 506 -1.50 -14.02 13.51
C LEU A 506 -1.08 -12.97 12.47
N PHE A 507 -1.69 -11.80 12.49
CA PHE A 507 -1.27 -10.63 11.70
C PHE A 507 -0.25 -9.86 12.56
N TYR A 508 0.93 -9.52 12.02
CA TYR A 508 1.98 -9.00 12.89
C TYR A 508 2.64 -7.71 12.40
N ALA A 509 2.73 -7.46 11.08
CA ALA A 509 3.40 -6.26 10.57
C ALA A 509 2.67 -5.63 9.37
N ASN A 510 2.63 -4.29 9.35
CA ASN A 510 2.36 -3.49 8.16
C ASN A 510 3.67 -2.79 7.78
N GLU A 511 4.29 -3.17 6.66
CA GLU A 511 5.51 -2.54 6.18
C GLU A 511 5.22 -1.12 5.67
N ASN A 512 6.12 -0.19 6.00
CA ASN A 512 6.04 1.19 5.56
C ASN A 512 6.62 1.35 4.15
N VAL A 513 6.05 2.27 3.39
CA VAL A 513 6.71 2.89 2.24
C VAL A 513 7.69 3.92 2.78
N ILE A 514 8.98 3.80 2.45
CA ILE A 514 10.02 4.67 3.01
C ILE A 514 10.85 5.29 1.89
N TYR A 515 10.82 6.63 1.79
CA TYR A 515 11.59 7.41 0.84
C TYR A 515 12.52 8.38 1.54
N GLY A 516 13.69 8.58 0.96
CA GLY A 516 14.55 9.72 1.27
C GLY A 516 14.38 10.78 0.18
N VAL A 517 14.20 12.02 0.56
CA VAL A 517 13.98 13.14 -0.35
C VAL A 517 14.98 14.24 -0.05
N ASP A 518 15.64 14.76 -1.08
CA ASP A 518 16.53 15.92 -0.98
C ASP A 518 15.73 17.18 -0.63
N GLY A 519 16.27 18.04 0.23
CA GLY A 519 15.61 19.27 0.65
C GLY A 519 15.31 20.27 -0.49
N ARG A 520 15.86 20.03 -1.70
CA ARG A 520 15.55 20.81 -2.91
C ARG A 520 14.22 20.42 -3.56
N VAL A 521 13.64 19.28 -3.18
CA VAL A 521 12.39 18.77 -3.76
C VAL A 521 11.19 19.26 -2.95
N HIS A 522 10.29 19.92 -3.60
CA HIS A 522 9.10 20.53 -3.00
C HIS A 522 7.81 19.97 -3.63
N ASP A 523 6.74 19.97 -2.85
CA ASP A 523 5.40 19.54 -3.27
C ASP A 523 5.36 18.06 -3.73
N PHE A 524 6.21 17.22 -3.14
CA PHE A 524 6.28 15.79 -3.42
C PHE A 524 5.38 15.03 -2.45
N ILE A 525 4.49 14.17 -2.98
CA ILE A 525 3.59 13.33 -2.20
C ILE A 525 4.02 11.87 -2.32
N GLN A 526 4.27 11.23 -1.17
CA GLN A 526 4.44 9.79 -1.04
C GLN A 526 3.09 9.17 -0.67
N ARG A 527 2.65 8.16 -1.42
CA ARG A 527 1.38 7.47 -1.17
C ARG A 527 1.61 6.06 -0.60
N ALA A 528 0.65 5.58 0.18
CA ALA A 528 0.68 4.25 0.78
C ALA A 528 0.67 3.09 -0.25
N ASP A 529 0.16 3.33 -1.47
CA ASP A 529 0.19 2.39 -2.60
C ASP A 529 1.51 2.39 -3.39
N ASN A 530 2.51 3.14 -2.89
CA ASN A 530 3.81 3.32 -3.54
C ASN A 530 3.72 3.92 -4.97
N THR A 531 2.60 4.57 -5.31
CA THR A 531 2.44 5.31 -6.56
C THR A 531 3.14 6.66 -6.46
N VAL A 532 3.92 7.01 -7.49
CA VAL A 532 4.58 8.32 -7.63
C VAL A 532 3.95 9.06 -8.80
N LYS A 533 3.37 10.23 -8.53
CA LYS A 533 2.85 11.17 -9.53
C LYS A 533 3.39 12.57 -9.26
N PHE A 534 3.93 13.22 -10.28
CA PHE A 534 4.55 14.54 -10.13
C PHE A 534 3.57 15.69 -10.36
N VAL A 535 2.44 15.43 -11.01
CA VAL A 535 1.37 16.42 -11.23
C VAL A 535 0.01 15.76 -10.98
N THR A 536 -0.69 16.25 -9.96
CA THR A 536 -2.06 15.84 -9.62
C THR A 536 -2.86 17.09 -9.24
N PRO A 537 -4.16 17.00 -8.94
CA PRO A 537 -4.90 18.12 -8.36
C PRO A 537 -4.33 18.63 -7.02
N GLU A 538 -3.53 17.82 -6.34
CA GLU A 538 -3.02 18.06 -4.99
C GLU A 538 -1.54 18.42 -4.94
N ASN A 539 -0.78 18.20 -6.04
CA ASN A 539 0.64 18.56 -6.14
C ASN A 539 1.07 18.90 -7.57
N ASN A 540 2.16 19.68 -7.68
CA ASN A 540 2.91 19.88 -8.92
C ASN A 540 4.39 20.07 -8.56
N VAL A 541 5.13 18.96 -8.48
CA VAL A 541 6.48 18.87 -7.94
C VAL A 541 7.44 19.83 -8.65
N TRP A 542 8.34 20.46 -7.89
CA TRP A 542 9.38 21.33 -8.40
C TRP A 542 10.69 21.19 -7.59
N VAL A 543 11.79 21.62 -8.16
CA VAL A 543 13.11 21.55 -7.54
C VAL A 543 13.77 22.94 -7.53
N THR A 544 14.48 23.25 -6.45
CA THR A 544 15.38 24.40 -6.39
C THR A 544 16.78 24.03 -6.89
N ASP A 545 17.61 25.05 -7.24
CA ASP A 545 19.00 24.89 -7.68
C ASP A 545 19.92 24.34 -6.56
#